data_d427520a7cc882d034c20504e235755c
#
_entry.id   d427520a7cc882d034c20504e235755c
#
_cell.length_a   1.000
_cell.length_b   1.000
_cell.length_c   1.000
_cell.angle_alpha   90.00
_cell.angle_beta   90.00
_cell.angle_gamma   90.00
#
_symmetry.space_group_name_H-M   'P 1'
#
loop_
_entity.id
_entity.type
_entity.pdbx_description
1 polymer ?
#
loop_
_entity_poly.entity_id
_entity_poly.type
_entity_poly.pdbx_seq_one_letter_code
_entity_poly.pdbx_strand_id
1 'polypeptide(L)'
;PLGAYENAMLRNEANRNMGSKETYSEEDLEHWRLGDDPYGHPDVDWYDEVIKDHFYEDQCNVNITGGTQFVKYYVSAEYNHAGGPFDAAEGRENDYKRYNLRSNFDFGITKTTDLSVKLNGRQESRGDINYGESTGQRYYGSLWYGILSSANNIAPIYNPNGTYAYGNNKNWNLRAILNEAGYRTRLSNSVDANLNLKQKLDFILKGLSARVMFGATFSSGSRRVIGGETIPALWDYNHVTGDYTLRQAEMAKYFGVDNTNLPYS
;
A
#
# COMPACT_ATOMS: atom_id res chain seq x y z
N PRO A 1 9.71 -8.43 -16.53
CA PRO A 1 8.76 -9.41 -17.10
C PRO A 1 9.18 -9.85 -18.50
N LEU A 2 8.54 -10.90 -19.03
CA LEU A 2 8.74 -11.32 -20.43
C LEU A 2 7.97 -10.37 -21.34
N GLY A 3 8.54 -10.00 -22.50
CA GLY A 3 7.85 -9.26 -23.53
C GLY A 3 6.63 -10.03 -24.10
N ALA A 4 5.73 -9.32 -24.78
CA ALA A 4 4.51 -9.90 -25.32
C ALA A 4 4.77 -11.04 -26.30
N TYR A 5 5.75 -10.89 -27.20
CA TYR A 5 6.16 -11.92 -28.14
C TYR A 5 6.63 -13.19 -27.44
N GLU A 6 7.55 -13.08 -26.49
CA GLU A 6 8.08 -14.21 -25.74
C GLU A 6 7.00 -14.91 -24.91
N ASN A 7 6.11 -14.14 -24.29
CA ASN A 7 4.98 -14.66 -23.53
C ASN A 7 4.04 -15.48 -24.45
N ALA A 8 3.70 -14.95 -25.62
CA ALA A 8 2.85 -15.62 -26.60
C ALA A 8 3.47 -16.91 -27.12
N MET A 9 4.77 -16.89 -27.46
CA MET A 9 5.53 -18.08 -27.86
C MET A 9 5.50 -19.18 -26.80
N LEU A 10 5.82 -18.84 -25.55
CA LEU A 10 5.82 -19.81 -24.45
C LEU A 10 4.42 -20.36 -24.17
N ARG A 11 3.39 -19.55 -24.36
CA ARG A 11 2.00 -19.98 -24.22
C ARG A 11 1.64 -21.01 -25.28
N ASN A 12 2.02 -20.80 -26.55
CA ASN A 12 1.82 -21.75 -27.63
C ASN A 12 2.62 -23.04 -27.39
N GLU A 13 3.86 -22.93 -26.92
CA GLU A 13 4.67 -24.10 -26.57
C GLU A 13 4.04 -24.93 -25.46
N ALA A 14 3.56 -24.26 -24.38
CA ALA A 14 2.86 -24.96 -23.32
C ALA A 14 1.60 -25.69 -23.81
N ASN A 15 0.83 -25.09 -24.70
CA ASN A 15 -0.33 -25.71 -25.30
C ASN A 15 0.04 -26.92 -26.16
N ARG A 16 1.09 -26.82 -27.00
CA ARG A 16 1.60 -27.98 -27.76
C ARG A 16 2.00 -29.13 -26.85
N ASN A 17 2.73 -28.83 -25.76
CA ASN A 17 3.17 -29.86 -24.81
C ASN A 17 2.00 -30.53 -24.08
N MET A 18 0.86 -29.83 -23.93
CA MET A 18 -0.38 -30.40 -23.37
C MET A 18 -1.26 -31.10 -24.44
N GLY A 19 -0.86 -31.12 -25.70
CA GLY A 19 -1.68 -31.64 -26.80
C GLY A 19 -2.90 -30.73 -27.12
N SER A 20 -2.87 -29.47 -26.72
CA SER A 20 -3.92 -28.48 -26.98
C SER A 20 -3.58 -27.63 -28.21
N LYS A 21 -4.61 -26.99 -28.80
CA LYS A 21 -4.42 -26.03 -29.88
C LYS A 21 -3.65 -24.80 -29.39
N GLU A 22 -2.79 -24.27 -30.23
CA GLU A 22 -2.12 -23.00 -29.99
C GLU A 22 -3.14 -21.86 -29.78
N THR A 23 -2.80 -20.96 -28.89
CA THR A 23 -3.65 -19.79 -28.57
C THR A 23 -3.49 -18.71 -29.62
N TYR A 24 -2.27 -18.48 -30.08
CA TYR A 24 -1.89 -17.38 -30.97
C TYR A 24 -1.45 -17.93 -32.33
N SER A 25 -1.84 -17.23 -33.39
CA SER A 25 -1.41 -17.57 -34.77
C SER A 25 0.01 -17.07 -35.04
N GLU A 26 0.61 -17.52 -36.15
CA GLU A 26 1.89 -16.97 -36.62
C GLU A 26 1.79 -15.49 -36.97
N GLU A 27 0.61 -15.01 -37.45
CA GLU A 27 0.34 -13.61 -37.73
C GLU A 27 0.34 -12.77 -36.43
N ASP A 28 -0.31 -13.25 -35.35
CA ASP A 28 -0.27 -12.61 -34.04
C ASP A 28 1.17 -12.48 -33.51
N LEU A 29 1.95 -13.56 -33.64
CA LEU A 29 3.35 -13.56 -33.21
C LEU A 29 4.19 -12.56 -34.01
N GLU A 30 3.96 -12.42 -35.30
CA GLU A 30 4.67 -11.49 -36.15
C GLU A 30 4.33 -10.03 -35.80
N HIS A 31 3.07 -9.69 -35.50
CA HIS A 31 2.67 -8.39 -35.04
C HIS A 31 3.38 -7.98 -33.74
N TRP A 32 3.44 -8.89 -32.74
CA TRP A 32 4.21 -8.61 -31.51
C TRP A 32 5.70 -8.47 -31.79
N ARG A 33 6.26 -9.24 -32.71
CA ARG A 33 7.68 -9.16 -33.07
C ARG A 33 8.02 -7.85 -33.76
N LEU A 34 7.13 -7.32 -34.59
CA LEU A 34 7.30 -6.09 -35.34
C LEU A 34 6.86 -4.86 -34.53
N GLY A 35 5.93 -4.99 -33.57
CA GLY A 35 5.36 -3.89 -32.82
C GLY A 35 4.53 -2.92 -33.67
N ASP A 36 3.94 -3.41 -34.76
CA ASP A 36 3.24 -2.59 -35.77
C ASP A 36 1.75 -2.39 -35.50
N ASP A 37 1.18 -3.13 -34.55
CA ASP A 37 -0.22 -3.01 -34.12
C ASP A 37 -0.33 -2.87 -32.57
N PRO A 38 -0.04 -1.70 -32.01
CA PRO A 38 0.00 -1.50 -30.57
C PRO A 38 -1.36 -1.60 -29.87
N TYR A 39 -2.45 -1.62 -30.60
CA TYR A 39 -3.80 -1.72 -30.06
C TYR A 39 -4.40 -3.12 -30.17
N GLY A 40 -4.13 -3.85 -31.22
CA GLY A 40 -4.52 -5.25 -31.37
C GLY A 40 -3.53 -6.21 -30.75
N HIS A 41 -2.24 -5.86 -30.82
CA HIS A 41 -1.11 -6.66 -30.34
C HIS A 41 -0.24 -5.86 -29.36
N PRO A 42 -0.77 -5.45 -28.20
CA PRO A 42 -0.03 -4.62 -27.24
C PRO A 42 1.14 -5.37 -26.60
N ASP A 43 2.18 -4.61 -26.22
CA ASP A 43 3.27 -5.06 -25.37
C ASP A 43 3.50 -4.01 -24.27
N VAL A 44 2.89 -4.24 -23.12
CA VAL A 44 2.95 -3.33 -21.96
C VAL A 44 3.60 -4.03 -20.79
N ASP A 45 4.75 -3.52 -20.36
CA ASP A 45 5.34 -3.93 -19.09
C ASP A 45 4.59 -3.27 -17.93
N TRP A 46 3.59 -3.98 -17.39
CA TRP A 46 2.76 -3.50 -16.30
C TRP A 46 3.53 -3.26 -14.99
N TYR A 47 4.67 -3.93 -14.81
CA TYR A 47 5.52 -3.66 -13.66
C TYR A 47 6.18 -2.30 -13.78
N ASP A 48 6.85 -2.04 -14.90
CA ASP A 48 7.55 -0.81 -15.19
C ASP A 48 6.59 0.40 -15.26
N GLU A 49 5.38 0.15 -15.77
CA GLU A 49 4.34 1.17 -15.90
C GLU A 49 3.82 1.68 -14.54
N VAL A 50 3.74 0.84 -13.51
CA VAL A 50 3.03 1.20 -12.26
C VAL A 50 3.93 1.24 -11.02
N ILE A 51 5.17 0.78 -11.12
CA ILE A 51 6.15 0.80 -10.03
C ILE A 51 7.15 1.92 -10.30
N LYS A 52 7.41 2.73 -9.31
CA LYS A 52 8.45 3.77 -9.36
C LYS A 52 9.84 3.12 -9.45
N ASP A 53 10.72 3.66 -10.28
CA ASP A 53 12.14 3.26 -10.31
C ASP A 53 12.81 3.40 -8.94
N HIS A 54 12.42 4.42 -8.19
CA HIS A 54 12.99 4.76 -6.89
C HIS A 54 11.89 5.24 -5.95
N PHE A 55 11.97 4.82 -4.71
CA PHE A 55 11.21 5.40 -3.59
C PHE A 55 12.14 5.57 -2.41
N TYR A 56 11.85 6.60 -1.60
CA TYR A 56 12.75 7.03 -0.53
C TYR A 56 12.25 6.53 0.82
N GLU A 57 13.21 6.22 1.67
CA GLU A 57 12.99 6.06 3.11
C GLU A 57 13.90 7.05 3.84
N ASP A 58 13.27 7.91 4.65
CA ASP A 58 13.95 8.90 5.46
C ASP A 58 13.77 8.57 6.93
N GLN A 59 14.87 8.50 7.67
CA GLN A 59 14.83 8.29 9.11
C GLN A 59 15.70 9.33 9.81
N CYS A 60 15.11 9.99 10.79
CA CYS A 60 15.83 10.93 11.67
C CYS A 60 15.55 10.56 13.12
N ASN A 61 16.60 10.46 13.91
CA ASN A 61 16.51 10.23 15.37
C ASN A 61 17.38 11.25 16.10
N VAL A 62 16.80 11.92 17.07
CA VAL A 62 17.51 12.83 17.98
C VAL A 62 17.26 12.37 19.41
N ASN A 63 18.31 12.29 20.20
CA ASN A 63 18.19 11.95 21.60
C ASN A 63 19.03 12.87 22.47
N ILE A 64 18.54 13.14 23.67
CA ILE A 64 19.18 13.97 24.69
C ILE A 64 19.16 13.17 25.98
N THR A 65 20.32 13.07 26.60
CA THR A 65 20.47 12.43 27.90
C THR A 65 21.24 13.35 28.84
N GLY A 66 20.87 13.32 30.09
CA GLY A 66 21.54 14.13 31.09
C GLY A 66 21.03 13.84 32.50
N GLY A 67 21.56 14.57 33.45
CA GLY A 67 21.06 14.44 34.80
C GLY A 67 21.98 15.08 35.86
N THR A 68 21.44 15.04 37.05
CA THR A 68 22.11 15.42 38.30
C THR A 68 22.01 14.26 39.31
N GLN A 69 22.45 14.45 40.51
CA GLN A 69 22.23 13.47 41.60
C GLN A 69 20.75 13.25 41.96
N PHE A 70 19.86 14.21 41.56
CA PHE A 70 18.44 14.19 41.91
C PHE A 70 17.54 13.77 40.75
N VAL A 71 17.99 13.98 39.50
CA VAL A 71 17.21 13.64 38.32
C VAL A 71 18.13 13.12 37.22
N LYS A 72 17.74 12.03 36.59
CA LYS A 72 18.31 11.56 35.34
C LYS A 72 17.21 11.56 34.30
N TYR A 73 17.55 11.95 33.07
CA TYR A 73 16.57 11.97 31.98
C TYR A 73 17.17 11.47 30.68
N TYR A 74 16.30 10.88 29.90
CA TYR A 74 16.51 10.52 28.51
C TYR A 74 15.27 10.93 27.73
N VAL A 75 15.45 11.71 26.67
CA VAL A 75 14.40 12.10 25.72
C VAL A 75 14.86 11.78 24.33
N SER A 76 14.03 11.11 23.54
CA SER A 76 14.31 10.76 22.17
C SER A 76 13.10 11.09 21.30
N ALA A 77 13.35 11.73 20.16
CA ALA A 77 12.38 11.96 19.10
C ALA A 77 12.85 11.28 17.83
N GLU A 78 11.96 10.54 17.18
CA GLU A 78 12.22 9.82 15.94
C GLU A 78 11.15 10.18 14.91
N TYR A 79 11.58 10.44 13.69
CA TYR A 79 10.76 10.54 12.50
C TYR A 79 11.19 9.46 11.51
N ASN A 80 10.21 8.77 10.94
CA ASN A 80 10.41 7.83 9.84
C ASN A 80 9.36 8.11 8.77
N HIS A 81 9.80 8.19 7.52
CA HIS A 81 8.96 8.31 6.34
C HIS A 81 9.42 7.29 5.32
N ALA A 82 8.50 6.50 4.81
CA ALA A 82 8.72 5.58 3.70
C ALA A 82 7.73 5.91 2.58
N GLY A 83 8.24 6.24 1.41
CA GLY A 83 7.45 6.42 0.19
C GLY A 83 6.91 5.08 -0.30
N GLY A 84 5.74 5.09 -0.92
CA GLY A 84 5.17 3.90 -1.54
C GLY A 84 5.78 3.59 -2.91
N PRO A 85 5.77 2.31 -3.31
CA PRO A 85 6.37 1.87 -4.57
C PRO A 85 5.55 2.22 -5.81
N PHE A 86 4.25 2.51 -5.65
CA PHE A 86 3.39 2.74 -6.80
C PHE A 86 3.48 4.16 -7.34
N ASP A 87 3.53 4.28 -8.67
CA ASP A 87 3.48 5.55 -9.39
C ASP A 87 2.02 6.03 -9.54
N ALA A 88 1.44 6.46 -8.42
CA ALA A 88 0.07 6.94 -8.34
C ALA A 88 -0.01 8.45 -8.69
N ALA A 89 -1.21 8.89 -9.10
CA ALA A 89 -1.47 10.31 -9.31
C ALA A 89 -1.23 11.13 -8.03
N GLU A 90 -0.87 12.40 -8.20
CA GLU A 90 -0.59 13.35 -7.11
C GLU A 90 -1.70 13.35 -6.04
N GLY A 91 -1.32 13.32 -4.79
CA GLY A 91 -2.24 13.25 -3.63
C GLY A 91 -2.80 11.86 -3.35
N ARG A 92 -2.35 10.84 -4.06
CA ARG A 92 -2.76 9.43 -3.89
C ARG A 92 -1.59 8.51 -3.54
N GLU A 93 -0.50 9.09 -3.03
CA GLU A 93 0.68 8.33 -2.63
C GLU A 93 0.34 7.34 -1.52
N ASN A 94 0.88 6.15 -1.64
CA ASN A 94 0.84 5.15 -0.59
C ASN A 94 2.09 5.26 0.28
N ASP A 95 2.11 6.28 1.12
CA ASP A 95 3.23 6.58 2.02
C ASP A 95 2.96 6.14 3.46
N TYR A 96 4.03 6.01 4.21
CA TYR A 96 4.01 5.72 5.63
C TYR A 96 4.83 6.76 6.38
N LYS A 97 4.23 7.38 7.41
CA LYS A 97 4.91 8.32 8.29
C LYS A 97 4.74 7.89 9.74
N ARG A 98 5.82 7.91 10.49
CA ARG A 98 5.81 7.59 11.92
C ARG A 98 6.59 8.63 12.70
N TYR A 99 5.99 9.09 13.78
CA TYR A 99 6.59 9.95 14.78
C TYR A 99 6.60 9.20 16.10
N ASN A 100 7.77 9.09 16.73
CA ASN A 100 7.92 8.55 18.07
C ASN A 100 8.53 9.61 18.99
N LEU A 101 7.97 9.73 20.19
CA LEU A 101 8.56 10.53 21.28
C LEU A 101 8.66 9.64 22.49
N ARG A 102 9.86 9.51 23.04
CA ARG A 102 10.11 8.76 24.25
C ARG A 102 10.77 9.66 25.29
N SER A 103 10.27 9.63 26.51
CA SER A 103 10.80 10.36 27.64
C SER A 103 10.90 9.45 28.85
N ASN A 104 12.07 9.35 29.44
CA ASN A 104 12.32 8.62 30.67
C ASN A 104 12.92 9.60 31.68
N PHE A 105 12.35 9.67 32.87
CA PHE A 105 12.83 10.48 33.98
C PHE A 105 12.95 9.59 35.21
N ASP A 106 14.11 9.63 35.87
CA ASP A 106 14.34 8.97 37.13
C ASP A 106 14.68 10.05 38.17
N PHE A 107 13.81 10.20 39.18
CA PHE A 107 13.92 11.16 40.24
C PHE A 107 14.31 10.49 41.56
N GLY A 108 15.41 10.92 42.17
CA GLY A 108 15.71 10.63 43.56
C GLY A 108 14.99 11.65 44.46
N ILE A 109 13.74 11.38 44.83
CA ILE A 109 12.89 12.32 45.62
C ILE A 109 13.47 12.50 47.00
N THR A 110 13.91 11.41 47.64
CA THR A 110 14.62 11.39 48.90
C THR A 110 15.74 10.36 48.87
N LYS A 111 16.53 10.25 49.92
CA LYS A 111 17.56 9.21 50.06
C LYS A 111 16.98 7.78 50.03
N THR A 112 15.69 7.64 50.27
CA THR A 112 14.99 6.34 50.36
C THR A 112 13.86 6.19 49.33
N THR A 113 13.53 7.26 48.58
CA THR A 113 12.41 7.26 47.63
C THR A 113 12.86 7.60 46.22
N ASP A 114 12.66 6.68 45.31
CA ASP A 114 12.92 6.84 43.87
C ASP A 114 11.59 6.80 43.09
N LEU A 115 11.43 7.72 42.13
CA LEU A 115 10.30 7.76 41.20
C LEU A 115 10.82 7.70 39.76
N SER A 116 10.37 6.71 39.00
CA SER A 116 10.63 6.65 37.56
C SER A 116 9.32 6.97 36.79
N VAL A 117 9.42 7.88 35.83
CA VAL A 117 8.34 8.25 34.92
C VAL A 117 8.79 7.93 33.51
N LYS A 118 8.03 7.11 32.79
CA LYS A 118 8.30 6.77 31.39
C LYS A 118 7.08 7.10 30.54
N LEU A 119 7.27 7.92 29.53
CA LEU A 119 6.27 8.29 28.57
C LEU A 119 6.74 7.91 27.17
N ASN A 120 5.87 7.28 26.40
CA ASN A 120 6.11 6.96 25.00
C ASN A 120 4.87 7.36 24.19
N GLY A 121 5.06 8.24 23.22
CA GLY A 121 4.04 8.66 22.28
C GLY A 121 4.40 8.19 20.89
N ARG A 122 3.44 7.64 20.16
CA ARG A 122 3.60 7.23 18.76
C ARG A 122 2.42 7.70 17.94
N GLN A 123 2.70 8.31 16.80
CA GLN A 123 1.73 8.60 15.77
C GLN A 123 2.18 7.96 14.47
N GLU A 124 1.29 7.23 13.82
CA GLU A 124 1.50 6.61 12.53
C GLU A 124 0.43 7.08 11.56
N SER A 125 0.84 7.50 10.37
CA SER A 125 -0.03 7.80 9.24
C SER A 125 0.33 6.89 8.08
N ARG A 126 -0.67 6.22 7.50
CA ARG A 126 -0.50 5.37 6.34
C ARG A 126 -1.48 5.75 5.26
N GLY A 127 -0.97 6.12 4.10
CA GLY A 127 -1.71 6.29 2.86
C GLY A 127 -1.80 4.97 2.10
N ASP A 128 -2.95 4.67 1.54
CA ASP A 128 -3.16 3.51 0.66
C ASP A 128 -4.16 3.89 -0.45
N ILE A 129 -4.01 3.29 -1.61
CA ILE A 129 -5.03 3.36 -2.66
C ILE A 129 -6.26 2.57 -2.18
N ASN A 130 -7.44 3.15 -2.34
CA ASN A 130 -8.69 2.51 -1.90
C ASN A 130 -9.19 1.52 -2.95
N TYR A 131 -8.48 0.39 -3.10
CA TYR A 131 -8.79 -0.64 -4.06
C TYR A 131 -8.75 -2.02 -3.42
N GLY A 132 -9.79 -2.84 -3.63
CA GLY A 132 -9.80 -4.27 -3.35
C GLY A 132 -10.03 -4.73 -1.90
N GLU A 133 -10.42 -3.85 -0.96
CA GLU A 133 -10.70 -4.28 0.43
C GLU A 133 -12.15 -4.70 0.70
N SER A 134 -13.15 -4.13 0.00
CA SER A 134 -14.56 -4.37 0.33
C SER A 134 -15.12 -5.67 -0.21
N THR A 135 -14.51 -6.24 -1.22
CA THR A 135 -15.04 -7.41 -1.93
C THR A 135 -14.80 -8.75 -1.22
N GLY A 136 -14.16 -8.76 -0.05
CA GLY A 136 -13.80 -10.01 0.64
C GLY A 136 -12.76 -10.86 -0.12
N GLN A 137 -12.38 -10.45 -1.30
CA GLN A 137 -11.41 -11.13 -2.17
C GLN A 137 -10.01 -10.53 -2.01
N ARG A 138 -9.46 -10.64 -0.80
CA ARG A 138 -8.14 -10.08 -0.44
C ARG A 138 -6.99 -10.45 -1.38
N TYR A 139 -7.10 -11.55 -2.11
CA TYR A 139 -6.07 -12.01 -3.04
C TYR A 139 -6.22 -11.42 -4.44
N TYR A 140 -7.44 -11.35 -4.96
CA TYR A 140 -7.69 -10.93 -6.35
C TYR A 140 -7.82 -9.41 -6.51
N GLY A 141 -7.99 -8.68 -5.41
CA GLY A 141 -8.16 -7.23 -5.40
C GLY A 141 -6.89 -6.44 -5.07
N SER A 142 -5.72 -7.04 -4.98
CA SER A 142 -4.51 -6.29 -4.70
C SER A 142 -3.83 -5.84 -6.00
N LEU A 143 -3.25 -4.63 -5.99
CA LEU A 143 -2.44 -4.15 -7.11
C LEU A 143 -1.27 -5.10 -7.42
N TRP A 144 -0.66 -5.69 -6.39
CA TRP A 144 0.40 -6.68 -6.57
C TRP A 144 -0.06 -7.91 -7.33
N TYR A 145 -1.27 -8.40 -7.03
CA TYR A 145 -1.82 -9.52 -7.80
C TYR A 145 -2.06 -9.11 -9.26
N GLY A 146 -2.60 -7.91 -9.48
CA GLY A 146 -2.76 -7.34 -10.81
C GLY A 146 -1.45 -7.33 -11.59
N ILE A 147 -0.39 -6.79 -11.01
CA ILE A 147 0.95 -6.71 -11.63
C ILE A 147 1.50 -8.11 -11.95
N LEU A 148 1.44 -9.03 -10.99
CA LEU A 148 1.98 -10.38 -11.14
C LEU A 148 1.18 -11.28 -12.08
N SER A 149 -0.11 -10.98 -12.29
CA SER A 149 -1.00 -11.76 -13.15
C SER A 149 -1.22 -11.16 -14.53
N SER A 150 -0.77 -9.94 -14.78
CA SER A 150 -0.91 -9.27 -16.06
C SER A 150 0.26 -9.60 -16.96
N ALA A 151 -0.01 -10.34 -18.04
CA ALA A 151 0.98 -10.51 -19.11
C ALA A 151 1.02 -9.25 -19.97
N ASN A 152 2.16 -8.98 -20.59
CA ASN A 152 2.38 -7.78 -21.40
C ASN A 152 1.44 -7.66 -22.60
N ASN A 153 0.95 -8.78 -23.11
CA ASN A 153 0.12 -8.88 -24.31
C ASN A 153 -1.40 -8.81 -24.06
N ILE A 154 -1.83 -8.28 -22.89
CA ILE A 154 -3.24 -8.34 -22.49
C ILE A 154 -4.04 -7.16 -23.02
N ALA A 155 -3.53 -5.95 -22.86
CA ALA A 155 -4.16 -4.72 -23.28
C ALA A 155 -3.15 -3.57 -23.39
N PRO A 156 -3.40 -2.56 -24.23
CA PRO A 156 -2.68 -1.30 -24.14
C PRO A 156 -3.12 -0.54 -22.86
N ILE A 157 -2.37 0.50 -22.49
CA ILE A 157 -2.75 1.37 -21.35
C ILE A 157 -3.93 2.24 -21.75
N TYR A 158 -3.82 2.87 -22.91
CA TYR A 158 -4.83 3.77 -23.46
C TYR A 158 -5.28 3.32 -24.85
N ASN A 159 -6.52 3.56 -25.16
CA ASN A 159 -7.07 3.47 -26.51
C ASN A 159 -6.64 4.69 -27.36
N PRO A 160 -6.80 4.65 -28.69
CA PRO A 160 -6.46 5.78 -29.57
C PRO A 160 -7.12 7.11 -29.21
N ASN A 161 -8.30 7.07 -28.58
CA ASN A 161 -9.04 8.24 -28.13
C ASN A 161 -8.64 8.72 -26.72
N GLY A 162 -7.61 8.12 -26.10
CA GLY A 162 -7.11 8.48 -24.77
C GLY A 162 -7.91 7.89 -23.59
N THR A 163 -8.93 7.08 -23.84
CA THR A 163 -9.63 6.36 -22.76
C THR A 163 -8.81 5.17 -22.29
N TYR A 164 -8.97 4.76 -21.03
CA TYR A 164 -8.32 3.55 -20.52
C TYR A 164 -8.85 2.30 -21.22
N ALA A 165 -7.91 1.48 -21.68
CA ALA A 165 -8.26 0.26 -22.39
C ALA A 165 -8.74 -0.85 -21.45
N TYR A 166 -9.73 -1.61 -21.91
CA TYR A 166 -10.20 -2.83 -21.29
C TYR A 166 -9.40 -4.01 -21.83
N GLY A 167 -8.80 -4.82 -20.95
CA GLY A 167 -8.12 -6.05 -21.36
C GLY A 167 -9.05 -7.23 -21.44
N ASN A 168 -8.92 -8.04 -22.49
CA ASN A 168 -9.55 -9.33 -22.56
C ASN A 168 -9.09 -10.21 -21.39
N ASN A 169 -9.98 -11.01 -20.80
CA ASN A 169 -9.72 -11.91 -19.67
C ASN A 169 -9.67 -11.32 -18.26
N LYS A 170 -10.50 -10.33 -17.96
CA LYS A 170 -10.68 -9.81 -16.60
C LYS A 170 -9.48 -9.04 -16.06
N ASN A 171 -8.61 -8.57 -16.93
CA ASN A 171 -7.46 -7.81 -16.53
C ASN A 171 -7.80 -6.34 -16.38
N TRP A 172 -7.31 -5.85 -15.30
CA TRP A 172 -7.56 -4.51 -14.84
C TRP A 172 -6.50 -3.60 -15.44
N ASN A 173 -6.92 -2.51 -15.98
CA ASN A 173 -5.98 -1.46 -16.33
C ASN A 173 -5.42 -0.88 -15.03
N LEU A 174 -4.19 -1.30 -14.68
CA LEU A 174 -3.56 -0.91 -13.41
C LEU A 174 -3.29 0.59 -13.33
N ARG A 175 -2.99 1.22 -14.46
CA ARG A 175 -2.80 2.68 -14.54
C ARG A 175 -4.12 3.41 -14.25
N ALA A 176 -5.22 2.94 -14.79
CA ALA A 176 -6.54 3.49 -14.49
C ALA A 176 -6.87 3.40 -12.99
N ILE A 177 -6.55 2.26 -12.36
CA ILE A 177 -6.74 2.07 -10.93
C ILE A 177 -5.90 3.06 -10.12
N LEU A 178 -4.62 3.22 -10.45
CA LEU A 178 -3.73 4.14 -9.75
C LEU A 178 -4.18 5.61 -9.87
N ASN A 179 -4.75 5.97 -11.01
CA ASN A 179 -5.16 7.34 -11.28
C ASN A 179 -6.57 7.67 -10.82
N GLU A 180 -7.52 6.71 -10.83
CA GLU A 180 -8.94 7.00 -10.63
C GLU A 180 -9.55 6.33 -9.40
N ALA A 181 -8.98 5.23 -8.88
CA ALA A 181 -9.47 4.66 -7.64
C ALA A 181 -9.32 5.66 -6.49
N GLY A 182 -10.20 5.59 -5.51
CA GLY A 182 -10.14 6.41 -4.32
C GLY A 182 -8.86 6.12 -3.50
N TYR A 183 -8.61 6.94 -2.51
CA TYR A 183 -7.52 6.73 -1.56
C TYR A 183 -8.02 6.75 -0.12
N ARG A 184 -7.24 6.18 0.76
CA ARG A 184 -7.53 6.16 2.19
C ARG A 184 -6.30 6.50 3.00
N THR A 185 -6.54 7.20 4.11
CA THR A 185 -5.52 7.47 5.10
C THR A 185 -5.94 6.84 6.42
N ARG A 186 -5.03 6.12 7.04
CA ARG A 186 -5.19 5.59 8.40
C ARG A 186 -4.25 6.34 9.32
N LEU A 187 -4.79 6.92 10.38
CA LEU A 187 -4.04 7.55 11.44
C LEU A 187 -4.18 6.70 12.71
N SER A 188 -3.07 6.36 13.32
CA SER A 188 -3.02 5.62 14.58
C SER A 188 -2.16 6.38 15.57
N ASN A 189 -2.67 6.61 16.77
CA ASN A 189 -1.95 7.24 17.85
C ASN A 189 -1.92 6.30 19.06
N SER A 190 -0.80 6.24 19.76
CA SER A 190 -0.70 5.60 21.07
C SER A 190 0.14 6.43 22.02
N VAL A 191 -0.26 6.43 23.28
CA VAL A 191 0.50 7.02 24.38
C VAL A 191 0.57 6.01 25.51
N ASP A 192 1.77 5.64 25.89
CA ASP A 192 2.03 4.76 27.03
C ASP A 192 2.66 5.59 28.15
N ALA A 193 2.11 5.50 29.34
CA ALA A 193 2.63 6.14 30.56
C ALA A 193 2.89 5.08 31.63
N ASN A 194 4.09 5.07 32.18
CA ASN A 194 4.45 4.18 33.26
C ASN A 194 5.08 4.98 34.39
N LEU A 195 4.54 4.78 35.58
CA LEU A 195 5.06 5.31 36.83
C LEU A 195 5.55 4.15 37.69
N ASN A 196 6.73 4.30 38.29
CA ASN A 196 7.30 3.31 39.18
C ASN A 196 7.88 4.05 40.40
N LEU A 197 7.22 3.84 41.54
CA LEU A 197 7.65 4.39 42.83
C LEU A 197 8.30 3.27 43.65
N LYS A 198 9.52 3.48 44.05
CA LYS A 198 10.29 2.59 44.95
C LYS A 198 10.59 3.29 46.24
N GLN A 199 10.29 2.64 47.36
CA GLN A 199 10.56 3.09 48.71
C GLN A 199 11.44 2.09 49.42
N LYS A 200 12.62 2.51 49.94
CA LYS A 200 13.43 1.71 50.86
C LYS A 200 12.80 1.80 52.24
N LEU A 201 12.66 0.67 52.90
CA LEU A 201 12.04 0.53 54.22
C LEU A 201 13.04 0.00 55.24
N ASP A 202 14.31 0.41 55.11
CA ASP A 202 15.42 0.03 55.99
C ASP A 202 15.14 0.40 57.47
N PHE A 203 14.25 1.35 57.70
CA PHE A 203 13.84 1.76 59.04
C PHE A 203 12.91 0.72 59.71
N ILE A 204 12.29 -0.19 58.93
CA ILE A 204 11.51 -1.33 59.44
C ILE A 204 12.42 -2.56 59.54
N LEU A 205 13.08 -2.90 58.42
CA LEU A 205 13.97 -4.02 58.32
C LEU A 205 15.07 -3.72 57.29
N LYS A 206 16.33 -3.90 57.65
CA LYS A 206 17.47 -3.64 56.78
C LYS A 206 17.37 -4.43 55.46
N GLY A 207 17.44 -3.74 54.34
CA GLY A 207 17.33 -4.32 52.98
C GLY A 207 15.89 -4.45 52.48
N LEU A 208 14.87 -4.15 53.28
CA LEU A 208 13.47 -4.17 52.87
C LEU A 208 13.20 -3.00 51.91
N SER A 209 12.45 -3.25 50.85
CA SER A 209 11.91 -2.20 49.96
C SER A 209 10.54 -2.59 49.41
N ALA A 210 9.71 -1.57 49.17
CA ALA A 210 8.42 -1.70 48.48
C ALA A 210 8.50 -0.99 47.12
N ARG A 211 7.76 -1.53 46.13
CA ARG A 211 7.63 -0.96 44.81
C ARG A 211 6.16 -0.97 44.38
N VAL A 212 5.70 0.16 43.88
CA VAL A 212 4.39 0.31 43.25
C VAL A 212 4.59 0.73 41.82
N MET A 213 3.92 0.06 40.89
CA MET A 213 3.93 0.40 39.48
C MET A 213 2.52 0.67 38.99
N PHE A 214 2.39 1.74 38.23
CA PHE A 214 1.19 2.11 37.50
C PHE A 214 1.51 2.24 36.02
N GLY A 215 0.73 1.61 35.17
CA GLY A 215 0.85 1.70 33.72
C GLY A 215 -0.49 2.01 33.08
N ALA A 216 -0.51 2.89 32.10
CA ALA A 216 -1.67 3.21 31.30
C ALA A 216 -1.28 3.33 29.82
N THR A 217 -2.09 2.75 28.96
CA THR A 217 -1.98 2.88 27.52
C THR A 217 -3.25 3.49 26.95
N PHE A 218 -3.10 4.55 26.19
CA PHE A 218 -4.18 5.19 25.45
C PHE A 218 -3.90 5.04 23.97
N SER A 219 -4.89 4.56 23.22
CA SER A 219 -4.79 4.43 21.77
C SER A 219 -6.03 5.00 21.10
N SER A 220 -5.82 5.63 19.96
CA SER A 220 -6.88 6.12 19.09
C SER A 220 -6.49 5.88 17.64
N GLY A 221 -7.49 5.67 16.79
CA GLY A 221 -7.29 5.52 15.36
C GLY A 221 -8.41 6.17 14.59
N SER A 222 -8.09 6.69 13.43
CA SER A 222 -9.07 7.16 12.46
C SER A 222 -8.74 6.64 11.08
N ARG A 223 -9.78 6.42 10.29
CA ARG A 223 -9.69 6.05 8.89
C ARG A 223 -10.48 7.07 8.09
N ARG A 224 -9.84 7.70 7.14
CA ARG A 224 -10.47 8.58 6.16
C ARG A 224 -10.39 7.90 4.79
N VAL A 225 -11.52 7.85 4.10
CA VAL A 225 -11.62 7.32 2.73
C VAL A 225 -12.15 8.45 1.86
N ILE A 226 -11.49 8.69 0.74
CA ILE A 226 -11.88 9.68 -0.26
C ILE A 226 -12.04 8.95 -1.60
N GLY A 227 -13.18 9.16 -2.23
CA GLY A 227 -13.61 8.33 -3.34
C GLY A 227 -14.10 6.96 -2.84
N GLY A 228 -15.16 6.44 -3.44
CA GLY A 228 -15.57 5.07 -3.22
C GLY A 228 -14.53 4.10 -3.80
N GLU A 229 -14.75 2.80 -3.67
CA GLU A 229 -14.13 1.81 -4.53
C GLU A 229 -14.67 2.01 -5.95
N THR A 230 -14.19 3.05 -6.60
CA THR A 230 -14.55 3.38 -7.96
C THR A 230 -13.82 2.44 -8.88
N ILE A 231 -14.58 1.72 -9.68
CA ILE A 231 -14.02 0.98 -10.80
C ILE A 231 -13.84 2.00 -11.91
N PRO A 232 -12.61 2.17 -12.45
CA PRO A 232 -12.42 3.09 -13.56
C PRO A 232 -13.28 2.71 -14.76
N ALA A 233 -13.65 3.70 -15.56
CA ALA A 233 -14.32 3.45 -16.84
C ALA A 233 -13.31 2.87 -17.82
N LEU A 234 -13.48 1.59 -18.17
CA LEU A 234 -12.63 0.89 -19.13
C LEU A 234 -13.39 0.69 -20.45
N TRP A 235 -12.72 0.95 -21.55
CA TRP A 235 -13.29 0.88 -22.89
C TRP A 235 -12.59 -0.20 -23.73
N ASP A 236 -13.40 -1.04 -24.33
CA ASP A 236 -12.95 -1.99 -25.33
C ASP A 236 -12.90 -1.29 -26.69
N TYR A 237 -11.76 -1.30 -27.33
CA TYR A 237 -11.56 -0.75 -28.67
C TYR A 237 -11.40 -1.88 -29.67
N ASN A 238 -12.29 -1.93 -30.64
CA ASN A 238 -12.15 -2.86 -31.75
C ASN A 238 -11.23 -2.25 -32.81
N HIS A 239 -9.98 -2.68 -32.88
CA HIS A 239 -8.98 -2.14 -33.79
C HIS A 239 -9.30 -2.40 -35.28
N VAL A 240 -10.21 -3.34 -35.59
CA VAL A 240 -10.65 -3.64 -36.97
C VAL A 240 -11.76 -2.70 -37.42
N THR A 241 -12.77 -2.44 -36.57
CA THR A 241 -13.93 -1.61 -36.92
C THR A 241 -13.79 -0.15 -36.47
N GLY A 242 -12.90 0.14 -35.52
CA GLY A 242 -12.75 1.46 -34.92
C GLY A 242 -13.78 1.78 -33.82
N ASP A 243 -14.60 0.81 -33.42
CA ASP A 243 -15.68 1.01 -32.45
C ASP A 243 -15.17 0.94 -31.01
N TYR A 244 -15.86 1.69 -30.11
CA TYR A 244 -15.59 1.72 -28.67
C TYR A 244 -16.79 1.21 -27.89
N THR A 245 -16.55 0.30 -26.93
CA THR A 245 -17.60 -0.25 -26.06
C THR A 245 -17.20 -0.07 -24.60
N LEU A 246 -18.07 0.60 -23.81
CA LEU A 246 -17.85 0.74 -22.35
C LEU A 246 -18.07 -0.60 -21.63
N ARG A 247 -17.09 -1.06 -20.86
CA ARG A 247 -17.09 -2.34 -20.15
C ARG A 247 -17.32 -2.23 -18.64
N GLN A 248 -17.72 -1.07 -18.15
CA GLN A 248 -17.86 -0.80 -16.71
C GLN A 248 -18.83 -1.75 -16.00
N ALA A 249 -19.94 -2.10 -16.62
CA ALA A 249 -20.94 -3.00 -16.05
C ALA A 249 -20.39 -4.44 -15.83
N GLU A 250 -19.55 -4.92 -16.73
CA GLU A 250 -18.90 -6.24 -16.60
C GLU A 250 -17.88 -6.25 -15.47
N MET A 251 -17.11 -5.17 -15.33
CA MET A 251 -16.17 -4.97 -14.24
C MET A 251 -16.89 -4.92 -12.89
N ALA A 252 -18.00 -4.17 -12.79
CA ALA A 252 -18.80 -4.09 -11.58
C ALA A 252 -19.31 -5.47 -11.14
N LYS A 253 -19.80 -6.27 -12.07
CA LYS A 253 -20.24 -7.65 -11.81
C LYS A 253 -19.11 -8.55 -11.29
N TYR A 254 -17.93 -8.39 -11.85
CA TYR A 254 -16.76 -9.17 -11.43
C TYR A 254 -16.31 -8.84 -9.99
N PHE A 255 -16.36 -7.57 -9.60
CA PHE A 255 -15.99 -7.12 -8.27
C PHE A 255 -17.12 -7.22 -7.23
N GLY A 256 -18.31 -7.67 -7.62
CA GLY A 256 -19.47 -7.72 -6.72
C GLY A 256 -19.94 -6.34 -6.27
N VAL A 257 -19.64 -5.30 -7.04
CA VAL A 257 -20.07 -3.92 -6.77
C VAL A 257 -21.47 -3.71 -7.33
N ASP A 258 -22.35 -3.12 -6.53
CA ASP A 258 -23.71 -2.78 -6.97
C ASP A 258 -23.65 -1.66 -8.02
N ASN A 259 -24.17 -1.94 -9.21
CA ASN A 259 -24.19 -1.03 -10.36
C ASN A 259 -24.98 0.27 -10.11
N THR A 260 -25.78 0.34 -9.04
CA THR A 260 -26.65 1.49 -8.75
C THR A 260 -25.87 2.72 -8.27
N ASN A 261 -24.59 2.57 -7.92
CA ASN A 261 -23.75 3.66 -7.40
C ASN A 261 -22.59 4.06 -8.32
N LEU A 262 -22.62 3.65 -9.58
CA LEU A 262 -21.59 4.06 -10.53
C LEU A 262 -21.84 5.49 -11.02
N PRO A 263 -20.83 6.37 -11.02
CA PRO A 263 -21.00 7.79 -11.34
C PRO A 263 -21.38 8.10 -12.80
N TYR A 264 -21.56 7.09 -13.65
CA TYR A 264 -21.81 7.24 -15.08
C TYR A 264 -23.00 6.36 -15.56
N SER A 265 -24.05 6.22 -14.75
CA SER A 265 -25.33 5.65 -15.23
C SER A 265 -26.15 6.68 -15.98
#